data_9f038a53acde5c9d4c7ff3103b6694e7
#
_entry.id   9f038a53acde5c9d4c7ff3103b6694e7
#
_cell.length_a   1.000
_cell.length_b   1.000
_cell.length_c   1.000
_cell.angle_alpha   90.00
_cell.angle_beta   90.00
_cell.angle_gamma   90.00
#
_symmetry.space_group_name_H-M   'P 1'
#
loop_
_entity.id
_entity.type
_entity.pdbx_description
1 polymer ?
#
loop_
_entity_poly.entity_id
_entity_poly.type
_entity_poly.pdbx_seq_one_letter_code
_entity_poly.pdbx_strand_id
1 'polypeptide(L)'
;PRRKATEDFYFLQEFAKFKRVDKIDSILVYPSSRESERVYLGTGFRISQANKGKNLGDLSYPIEAFNVLKGWLLIAMGGYKESIDEIMIKAEKLSLILYDYLMEENIKKIWDPLRESSPTEIHFQKQFHRWFDALKTHRLLNKYLRISSIL
;
A
#
# COMPACT_ATOMS: atom_id res chain seq x y z
N PRO A 1 -6.09 -18.98 6.08
CA PRO A 1 -5.02 -18.67 7.04
C PRO A 1 -5.49 -17.57 7.99
N ARG A 2 -5.50 -17.84 9.30
CA ARG A 2 -5.86 -16.83 10.32
C ARG A 2 -4.78 -15.74 10.29
N ARG A 3 -5.14 -14.54 9.88
CA ARG A 3 -4.27 -13.36 9.98
C ARG A 3 -4.13 -13.01 11.46
N LYS A 4 -2.89 -12.90 11.95
CA LYS A 4 -2.62 -12.80 13.40
C LYS A 4 -2.81 -11.39 13.98
N ALA A 5 -3.04 -10.37 13.14
CA ALA A 5 -3.22 -8.97 13.57
C ALA A 5 -3.82 -8.13 12.43
N THR A 6 -4.37 -6.95 12.78
CA THR A 6 -4.91 -5.98 11.81
C THR A 6 -6.13 -6.47 11.02
N GLU A 7 -6.99 -7.29 11.63
CA GLU A 7 -8.24 -7.76 11.04
C GLU A 7 -9.16 -6.61 10.63
N ASP A 8 -9.19 -5.56 11.40
CA ASP A 8 -9.91 -4.30 11.14
C ASP A 8 -9.42 -3.62 9.85
N PHE A 9 -8.10 -3.51 9.66
CA PHE A 9 -7.50 -2.96 8.45
C PHE A 9 -7.90 -3.79 7.21
N TYR A 10 -7.77 -5.11 7.29
CA TYR A 10 -8.13 -5.99 6.18
C TYR A 10 -9.63 -5.96 5.89
N PHE A 11 -10.46 -5.91 6.91
CA PHE A 11 -11.91 -5.79 6.76
C PHE A 11 -12.27 -4.48 6.03
N LEU A 12 -11.77 -3.35 6.51
CA LEU A 12 -12.03 -2.05 5.91
C LEU A 12 -11.49 -1.96 4.47
N GLN A 13 -10.31 -2.53 4.20
CA GLN A 13 -9.74 -2.58 2.86
C GLN A 13 -10.62 -3.39 1.90
N GLU A 14 -11.08 -4.57 2.29
CA GLU A 14 -11.97 -5.37 1.45
C GLU A 14 -13.32 -4.66 1.26
N PHE A 15 -13.85 -4.06 2.31
CA PHE A 15 -15.10 -3.30 2.22
C PHE A 15 -14.98 -2.11 1.26
N ALA A 16 -13.90 -1.34 1.36
CA ALA A 16 -13.65 -0.16 0.53
C ALA A 16 -13.48 -0.48 -0.98
N LYS A 17 -13.12 -1.73 -1.34
CA LYS A 17 -13.05 -2.16 -2.75
C LYS A 17 -14.42 -2.18 -3.44
N PHE A 18 -15.49 -2.34 -2.67
CA PHE A 18 -16.84 -2.58 -3.20
C PHE A 18 -17.87 -1.55 -2.75
N LYS A 19 -17.60 -0.85 -1.66
CA LYS A 19 -18.51 0.12 -1.04
C LYS A 19 -17.78 1.40 -0.68
N ARG A 20 -18.51 2.50 -0.68
CA ARG A 20 -18.02 3.76 -0.12
C ARG A 20 -17.96 3.65 1.39
N VAL A 21 -16.88 4.15 1.97
CA VAL A 21 -16.73 4.31 3.42
C VAL A 21 -16.93 5.78 3.74
N ASP A 22 -17.95 6.10 4.52
CA ASP A 22 -18.20 7.46 4.96
C ASP A 22 -17.47 7.73 6.27
N LYS A 23 -16.90 8.94 6.37
CA LYS A 23 -16.18 9.39 7.57
C LYS A 23 -17.15 10.09 8.50
N ILE A 24 -17.09 9.74 9.77
CA ILE A 24 -17.80 10.44 10.84
C ILE A 24 -16.80 11.35 11.55
N ASP A 25 -16.97 12.65 11.46
CA ASP A 25 -16.04 13.64 12.03
C ASP A 25 -16.26 13.93 13.53
N SER A 26 -17.29 13.33 14.12
CA SER A 26 -17.55 13.44 15.56
C SER A 26 -16.85 12.31 16.35
N ILE A 27 -16.38 12.63 17.54
CA ILE A 27 -15.80 11.63 18.45
C ILE A 27 -16.91 10.78 19.04
N LEU A 28 -17.01 9.52 18.63
CA LEU A 28 -18.02 8.57 19.10
C LEU A 28 -17.50 7.67 20.23
N VAL A 29 -16.18 7.50 20.33
CA VAL A 29 -15.54 6.56 21.27
C VAL A 29 -14.28 7.18 21.85
N TYR A 30 -14.06 7.01 23.14
CA TYR A 30 -12.84 7.39 23.83
C TYR A 30 -12.05 6.13 24.21
N PRO A 31 -11.14 5.65 23.34
CA PRO A 31 -10.37 4.45 23.64
C PRO A 31 -9.38 4.71 24.78
N SER A 32 -9.20 3.71 25.64
CA SER A 32 -8.21 3.76 26.70
C SER A 32 -6.79 3.77 26.12
N SER A 33 -5.95 4.69 26.56
CA SER A 33 -4.53 4.83 26.14
C SER A 33 -3.59 3.88 26.87
N ARG A 34 -4.02 2.63 27.15
CA ARG A 34 -3.20 1.63 27.84
C ARG A 34 -2.21 0.95 26.91
N GLU A 35 -1.04 0.62 27.41
CA GLU A 35 -0.06 -0.22 26.74
C GLU A 35 -0.65 -1.62 26.47
N SER A 36 -0.31 -2.19 25.32
CA SER A 36 -0.69 -3.55 24.99
C SER A 36 0.40 -4.21 24.15
N GLU A 37 0.91 -5.33 24.61
CA GLU A 37 1.82 -6.19 23.86
C GLU A 37 1.07 -7.26 23.03
N ARG A 38 -0.25 -7.28 23.10
CA ARG A 38 -1.11 -8.30 22.46
C ARG A 38 -1.03 -8.29 20.93
N VAL A 39 -0.75 -7.13 20.34
CA VAL A 39 -0.79 -6.94 18.88
C VAL A 39 0.45 -6.18 18.42
N TYR A 40 1.19 -6.76 17.51
CA TYR A 40 2.47 -6.27 17.00
C TYR A 40 2.40 -4.91 16.24
N LEU A 41 1.22 -4.41 15.90
CA LEU A 41 1.00 -3.25 15.01
C LEU A 41 -0.15 -2.36 15.47
N GLY A 42 -0.58 -2.41 16.71
CA GLY A 42 -1.69 -1.59 17.22
C GLY A 42 -1.23 -0.32 17.95
N THR A 43 -2.19 0.53 18.30
CA THR A 43 -1.97 1.74 19.09
C THR A 43 -1.24 1.44 20.41
N GLY A 44 -1.62 0.37 21.10
CA GLY A 44 -0.97 -0.05 22.34
C GLY A 44 0.52 -0.39 22.19
N PHE A 45 0.91 -1.02 21.08
CA PHE A 45 2.32 -1.26 20.77
C PHE A 45 3.08 0.05 20.50
N ARG A 46 2.49 0.99 19.75
CA ARG A 46 3.11 2.30 19.50
C ARG A 46 3.30 3.10 20.80
N ILE A 47 2.32 3.09 21.69
CA ILE A 47 2.42 3.71 23.01
C ILE A 47 3.56 3.07 23.81
N SER A 48 3.64 1.74 23.84
CA SER A 48 4.73 1.03 24.50
C SER A 48 6.12 1.38 23.93
N GLN A 49 6.24 1.51 22.59
CA GLN A 49 7.51 1.92 21.97
C GLN A 49 7.87 3.38 22.30
N ALA A 50 6.89 4.28 22.31
CA ALA A 50 7.10 5.67 22.72
C ALA A 50 7.56 5.78 24.17
N ASN A 51 6.95 5.03 25.09
CA ASN A 51 7.34 4.98 26.48
C ASN A 51 8.75 4.38 26.70
N LYS A 52 9.22 3.54 25.79
CA LYS A 52 10.59 3.00 25.74
C LYS A 52 11.60 3.98 25.10
N GLY A 53 11.19 5.23 24.84
CA GLY A 53 12.05 6.28 24.28
C GLY A 53 12.34 6.15 22.79
N LYS A 54 11.64 5.26 22.07
CA LYS A 54 11.76 5.20 20.60
C LYS A 54 11.03 6.38 19.97
N ASN A 55 11.77 7.15 19.18
CA ASN A 55 11.20 8.30 18.47
C ASN A 55 10.20 7.82 17.41
N LEU A 56 8.93 8.19 17.55
CA LEU A 56 7.90 7.88 16.55
C LEU A 56 8.09 8.64 15.24
N GLY A 57 8.90 9.71 15.26
CA GLY A 57 9.29 10.47 14.06
C GLY A 57 10.16 9.66 13.09
N ASP A 58 10.89 8.64 13.57
CA ASP A 58 11.71 7.76 12.74
C ASP A 58 10.88 6.78 11.89
N LEU A 59 9.55 6.85 12.00
CA LEU A 59 8.59 6.04 11.23
C LEU A 59 7.97 6.82 10.05
N SER A 60 8.49 7.99 9.71
CA SER A 60 8.02 8.73 8.53
C SER A 60 8.62 8.14 7.25
N TYR A 61 7.77 7.94 6.25
CA TYR A 61 8.26 7.53 4.93
C TYR A 61 9.01 8.69 4.25
N PRO A 62 10.11 8.40 3.53
CA PRO A 62 10.81 9.41 2.77
C PRO A 62 9.92 9.98 1.66
N ILE A 63 10.05 11.27 1.37
CA ILE A 63 9.26 11.95 0.34
C ILE A 63 9.42 11.29 -1.03
N GLU A 64 10.59 10.74 -1.30
CA GLU A 64 10.89 10.00 -2.53
C GLU A 64 9.95 8.82 -2.73
N ALA A 65 9.60 8.07 -1.67
CA ALA A 65 8.66 6.96 -1.75
C ALA A 65 7.28 7.41 -2.27
N PHE A 66 6.81 8.58 -1.85
CA PHE A 66 5.55 9.15 -2.35
C PHE A 66 5.66 9.64 -3.79
N ASN A 67 6.80 10.21 -4.18
CA ASN A 67 7.03 10.63 -5.56
C ASN A 67 7.04 9.43 -6.51
N VAL A 68 7.70 8.34 -6.12
CA VAL A 68 7.68 7.09 -6.88
C VAL A 68 6.28 6.46 -6.90
N LEU A 69 5.58 6.43 -5.79
CA LEU A 69 4.19 5.95 -5.74
C LEU A 69 3.30 6.74 -6.69
N LYS A 70 3.39 8.07 -6.69
CA LYS A 70 2.66 8.94 -7.63
C LYS A 70 3.00 8.62 -9.08
N GLY A 71 4.30 8.53 -9.41
CA GLY A 71 4.76 8.17 -10.75
C GLY A 71 4.25 6.81 -11.19
N TRP A 72 4.31 5.81 -10.32
CA TRP A 72 3.77 4.48 -10.56
C TRP A 72 2.26 4.49 -10.87
N LEU A 73 1.47 5.18 -10.06
CA LEU A 73 0.03 5.27 -10.28
C LEU A 73 -0.28 5.94 -11.63
N LEU A 74 0.46 6.97 -12.02
CA LEU A 74 0.29 7.62 -13.33
C LEU A 74 0.64 6.67 -14.50
N ILE A 75 1.75 5.92 -14.40
CA ILE A 75 2.13 4.91 -15.40
C ILE A 75 1.03 3.85 -15.53
N ALA A 76 0.58 3.32 -14.40
CA ALA A 76 -0.42 2.26 -14.40
C ALA A 76 -1.78 2.73 -14.91
N MET A 77 -2.22 3.92 -14.53
CA MET A 77 -3.50 4.47 -14.97
C MET A 77 -3.53 4.75 -16.48
N GLY A 78 -2.41 5.17 -17.08
CA GLY A 78 -2.30 5.39 -18.52
C GLY A 78 -1.98 4.11 -19.33
N GLY A 79 -1.66 3.01 -18.67
CA GLY A 79 -1.09 1.81 -19.29
C GLY A 79 -2.11 0.81 -19.87
N TYR A 80 -3.39 1.15 -19.99
CA TYR A 80 -4.45 0.23 -20.48
C TYR A 80 -4.13 -0.42 -21.84
N LYS A 81 -3.47 0.31 -22.74
CA LYS A 81 -3.10 -0.20 -24.07
C LYS A 81 -1.68 -0.77 -24.15
N GLU A 82 -0.93 -0.69 -23.07
CA GLU A 82 0.48 -1.06 -23.04
C GLU A 82 0.69 -2.50 -22.55
N SER A 83 1.65 -3.18 -23.14
CA SER A 83 2.08 -4.51 -22.69
C SER A 83 2.77 -4.43 -21.33
N ILE A 84 2.84 -5.57 -20.64
CA ILE A 84 3.56 -5.65 -19.36
C ILE A 84 5.03 -5.26 -19.50
N ASP A 85 5.68 -5.56 -20.62
CA ASP A 85 7.10 -5.25 -20.81
C ASP A 85 7.31 -3.73 -20.94
N GLU A 86 6.43 -3.00 -21.64
CA GLU A 86 6.46 -1.54 -21.73
C GLU A 86 6.27 -0.89 -20.36
N ILE A 87 5.34 -1.41 -19.57
CA ILE A 87 5.08 -0.95 -18.20
C ILE A 87 6.29 -1.19 -17.31
N MET A 88 6.93 -2.37 -17.40
CA MET A 88 8.11 -2.69 -16.60
C MET A 88 9.32 -1.83 -16.95
N ILE A 89 9.53 -1.50 -18.23
CA ILE A 89 10.58 -0.56 -18.65
C ILE A 89 10.34 0.82 -18.03
N LYS A 90 9.10 1.31 -18.00
CA LYS A 90 8.76 2.60 -17.38
C LYS A 90 8.94 2.57 -15.86
N ALA A 91 8.57 1.46 -15.22
CA ALA A 91 8.74 1.29 -13.78
C ALA A 91 10.22 1.25 -13.39
N GLU A 92 11.06 0.56 -14.15
CA GLU A 92 12.52 0.50 -13.95
C GLU A 92 13.17 1.87 -14.09
N LYS A 93 12.80 2.63 -15.12
CA LYS A 93 13.28 4.02 -15.33
C LYS A 93 12.85 4.96 -14.21
N LEU A 94 11.68 4.72 -13.60
CA LEU A 94 11.19 5.50 -12.48
C LEU A 94 11.96 5.17 -11.20
N SER A 95 12.14 3.87 -10.89
CA SER A 95 12.88 3.41 -9.72
C SER A 95 13.15 1.91 -9.78
N LEU A 96 14.40 1.50 -9.56
CA LEU A 96 14.78 0.10 -9.42
C LEU A 96 14.08 -0.57 -8.22
N ILE A 97 13.88 0.16 -7.12
CA ILE A 97 13.15 -0.35 -5.95
C ILE A 97 11.70 -0.68 -6.31
N LEU A 98 11.06 0.16 -7.11
CA LEU A 98 9.71 -0.09 -7.63
C LEU A 98 9.69 -1.32 -8.54
N TYR A 99 10.65 -1.42 -9.48
CA TYR A 99 10.76 -2.56 -10.38
C TYR A 99 10.85 -3.88 -9.61
N ASP A 100 11.78 -3.96 -8.66
CA ASP A 100 11.96 -5.15 -7.81
C ASP A 100 10.69 -5.48 -7.03
N TYR A 101 10.05 -4.45 -6.46
CA TYR A 101 8.80 -4.63 -5.74
C TYR A 101 7.68 -5.20 -6.63
N LEU A 102 7.53 -4.70 -7.84
CA LEU A 102 6.51 -5.18 -8.79
C LEU A 102 6.79 -6.63 -9.23
N MET A 103 8.05 -7.00 -9.36
CA MET A 103 8.44 -8.40 -9.63
C MET A 103 8.08 -9.32 -8.46
N GLU A 104 8.33 -8.90 -7.21
CA GLU A 104 7.94 -9.64 -6.00
C GLU A 104 6.41 -9.83 -5.91
N GLU A 105 5.63 -8.81 -6.31
CA GLU A 105 4.17 -8.86 -6.33
C GLU A 105 3.61 -9.61 -7.56
N ASN A 106 4.47 -10.19 -8.38
CA ASN A 106 4.11 -10.99 -9.57
C ASN A 106 3.26 -10.23 -10.60
N ILE A 107 3.52 -8.95 -10.82
CA ILE A 107 2.76 -8.10 -11.76
C ILE A 107 2.67 -8.71 -13.16
N LYS A 108 3.73 -9.40 -13.64
CA LYS A 108 3.76 -10.02 -14.97
C LYS A 108 2.65 -11.06 -15.18
N LYS A 109 2.18 -11.70 -14.12
CA LYS A 109 1.05 -12.64 -14.18
C LYS A 109 -0.32 -11.97 -14.07
N ILE A 110 -0.35 -10.71 -13.70
CA ILE A 110 -1.59 -9.99 -13.37
C ILE A 110 -1.95 -8.99 -14.46
N TRP A 111 -0.97 -8.29 -15.03
CA TRP A 111 -1.20 -7.13 -15.90
C TRP A 111 -2.00 -7.49 -17.15
N ASP A 112 -1.52 -8.43 -17.96
CA ASP A 112 -2.19 -8.76 -19.22
C ASP A 112 -3.58 -9.38 -19.01
N PRO A 113 -3.79 -10.36 -18.10
CA PRO A 113 -5.13 -10.83 -17.78
C PRO A 113 -6.08 -9.73 -17.29
N LEU A 114 -5.58 -8.79 -16.49
CA LEU A 114 -6.38 -7.68 -15.98
C LEU A 114 -6.80 -6.72 -17.11
N ARG A 115 -5.89 -6.43 -18.02
CA ARG A 115 -6.13 -5.61 -19.21
C ARG A 115 -7.11 -6.29 -20.17
N GLU A 116 -6.90 -7.56 -20.49
CA GLU A 116 -7.72 -8.33 -21.43
C GLU A 116 -9.14 -8.55 -20.92
N SER A 117 -9.32 -8.72 -19.60
CA SER A 117 -10.64 -8.85 -18.99
C SER A 117 -11.38 -7.51 -18.82
N SER A 118 -10.74 -6.39 -19.12
CA SER A 118 -11.32 -5.07 -18.93
C SER A 118 -11.84 -4.50 -20.24
N PRO A 119 -13.17 -4.32 -20.40
CA PRO A 119 -13.77 -3.83 -21.63
C PRO A 119 -13.50 -2.35 -21.92
N THR A 120 -13.11 -1.59 -20.89
CA THR A 120 -12.81 -0.15 -21.00
C THR A 120 -11.64 0.22 -20.09
N GLU A 121 -10.99 1.34 -20.41
CA GLU A 121 -9.93 1.91 -19.58
C GLU A 121 -10.41 2.20 -18.16
N ILE A 122 -11.60 2.73 -17.97
CA ILE A 122 -12.18 3.00 -16.65
C ILE A 122 -12.35 1.69 -15.86
N HIS A 123 -12.76 0.62 -16.53
CA HIS A 123 -12.88 -0.69 -15.87
C HIS A 123 -11.50 -1.24 -15.47
N PHE A 124 -10.51 -1.13 -16.36
CA PHE A 124 -9.13 -1.50 -16.07
C PHE A 124 -8.59 -0.75 -14.86
N GLN A 125 -8.76 0.58 -14.80
CA GLN A 125 -8.32 1.40 -13.69
C GLN A 125 -8.93 0.94 -12.35
N LYS A 126 -10.24 0.62 -12.34
CA LYS A 126 -10.91 0.07 -11.14
C LYS A 126 -10.33 -1.28 -10.73
N GLN A 127 -10.09 -2.18 -11.68
CA GLN A 127 -9.50 -3.49 -11.39
C GLN A 127 -8.05 -3.37 -10.93
N PHE A 128 -7.28 -2.48 -11.54
CA PHE A 128 -5.92 -2.18 -11.10
C PHE A 128 -5.90 -1.71 -9.64
N HIS A 129 -6.74 -0.76 -9.24
CA HIS A 129 -6.82 -0.30 -7.85
C HIS A 129 -7.30 -1.38 -6.87
N ARG A 130 -8.09 -2.35 -7.32
CA ARG A 130 -8.46 -3.51 -6.51
C ARG A 130 -7.27 -4.44 -6.28
N TRP A 131 -6.39 -4.57 -7.27
CA TRP A 131 -5.16 -5.34 -7.14
C TRP A 131 -4.07 -4.56 -6.41
N PHE A 132 -3.77 -3.31 -6.84
CA PHE A 132 -2.82 -2.43 -6.18
C PHE A 132 -3.52 -1.64 -5.08
N ASP A 133 -3.82 -2.34 -4.01
CA ASP A 133 -4.61 -1.86 -2.89
C ASP A 133 -3.76 -1.17 -1.79
N ALA A 134 -4.40 -0.76 -0.72
CA ALA A 134 -3.73 -0.10 0.41
C ALA A 134 -2.62 -0.96 1.03
N LEU A 135 -2.75 -2.30 1.01
CA LEU A 135 -1.71 -3.19 1.53
C LEU A 135 -0.47 -3.16 0.64
N LYS A 136 -0.63 -3.21 -0.68
CA LYS A 136 0.48 -3.13 -1.62
C LYS A 136 1.14 -1.75 -1.59
N THR A 137 0.34 -0.69 -1.50
CA THR A 137 0.85 0.67 -1.28
C THR A 137 1.72 0.73 -0.02
N HIS A 138 1.21 0.24 1.11
CA HIS A 138 1.94 0.23 2.38
C HIS A 138 3.23 -0.60 2.30
N ARG A 139 3.22 -1.75 1.62
CA ARG A 139 4.41 -2.58 1.42
C ARG A 139 5.48 -1.88 0.58
N LEU A 140 5.07 -1.20 -0.49
CA LEU A 140 5.99 -0.39 -1.31
C LEU A 140 6.65 0.70 -0.46
N LEU A 141 5.87 1.48 0.28
CA LEU A 141 6.39 2.54 1.15
C LEU A 141 7.35 1.99 2.21
N ASN A 142 7.02 0.84 2.83
CA ASN A 142 7.91 0.19 3.79
C ASN A 142 9.23 -0.32 3.16
N LYS A 143 9.23 -0.72 1.89
CA LYS A 143 10.45 -1.11 1.19
C LYS A 143 11.41 0.08 1.08
N TYR A 144 10.90 1.28 0.79
CA TYR A 144 11.68 2.52 0.80
C TYR A 144 12.20 2.88 2.20
N LEU A 145 11.35 2.76 3.22
CA LEU A 145 11.75 3.05 4.60
C LEU A 145 12.93 2.17 5.05
N ARG A 146 12.89 0.88 4.75
CA ARG A 146 13.97 -0.05 5.11
C ARG A 146 15.30 0.29 4.42
N ILE A 147 15.26 0.68 3.16
CA ILE A 147 16.48 1.06 2.42
C ILE A 147 17.05 2.37 2.95
N SER A 148 16.21 3.37 3.24
CA SER A 148 16.63 4.63 3.84
C SER A 148 17.20 4.50 5.26
N SER A 149 16.87 3.42 5.98
CA SER A 149 17.40 3.15 7.33
C SER A 149 18.77 2.47 7.31
N ILE A 150 19.26 2.05 6.14
CA ILE A 150 20.54 1.37 5.96
C ILE A 150 21.62 2.34 5.45
N LEU A 151 21.22 3.47 4.89
CA LEU A 151 22.09 4.56 4.43
C LEU A 151 22.28 5.59 5.51
#